data_56601fe20e7ed5067fbfc69e28a4ba45
#
_entry.id   56601fe20e7ed5067fbfc69e28a4ba45
#
_cell.length_a   1.000
_cell.length_b   1.000
_cell.length_c   1.000
_cell.angle_alpha   90.00
_cell.angle_beta   90.00
_cell.angle_gamma   90.00
#
_symmetry.space_group_name_H-M   'P 1'
#
loop_
_entity.id
_entity.type
_entity.pdbx_description
1 polymer ?
#
loop_
_entity_poly.entity_id
_entity_poly.type
_entity_poly.pdbx_seq_one_letter_code
_entity_poly.pdbx_strand_id
1 'polypeptide(L)'
;MGNSLIWLGHNSFFLQLGGKRLMIDPVYGSIPFVKRRSQFPADPSIFRQIDYLLISHDHFDHLDKPSVARLVADNPQLKLFCGLNTGALIKSWFPNLKVIEAAWYEQYVDGDFRLTFLPAQHWSKRGVSDGGERLWGSFMIQGDGITIYNSGDTGYARHFEEIAGYFSHIDYCIDRKSTSLNSSHEWNS
;
A
#
# COMPACT_ATOMS: atom_id res chain seq x y z
N MET A 1 -2.17 13.62 -18.86
CA MET A 1 -1.20 12.51 -18.62
C MET A 1 -1.99 11.24 -18.51
N GLY A 2 -1.57 10.14 -19.17
CA GLY A 2 -2.31 8.88 -19.13
C GLY A 2 -2.15 8.13 -17.81
N ASN A 3 -3.05 7.16 -17.52
CA ASN A 3 -2.94 6.28 -16.38
C ASN A 3 -1.77 5.29 -16.56
N SER A 4 -1.07 4.95 -15.51
CA SER A 4 0.07 4.03 -15.54
C SER A 4 0.29 3.34 -14.21
N LEU A 5 0.71 2.07 -14.25
CA LEU A 5 1.13 1.29 -13.11
C LEU A 5 2.54 0.75 -13.37
N ILE A 6 3.46 0.98 -12.44
CA ILE A 6 4.85 0.51 -12.51
C ILE A 6 5.17 -0.29 -11.27
N TRP A 7 5.55 -1.54 -11.45
CA TRP A 7 6.09 -2.36 -10.37
C TRP A 7 7.55 -1.98 -10.10
N LEU A 8 7.84 -1.62 -8.87
CA LEU A 8 9.17 -1.17 -8.43
C LEU A 8 10.01 -2.27 -7.77
N GLY A 9 9.46 -3.46 -7.72
CA GLY A 9 10.03 -4.63 -7.04
C GLY A 9 9.46 -4.83 -5.64
N HIS A 10 9.54 -6.07 -5.13
CA HIS A 10 8.88 -6.51 -3.91
C HIS A 10 7.38 -6.17 -3.96
N ASN A 11 6.83 -5.53 -2.97
CA ASN A 11 5.43 -5.07 -2.95
C ASN A 11 5.30 -3.55 -3.20
N SER A 12 6.31 -2.96 -3.81
CA SER A 12 6.36 -1.52 -4.09
C SER A 12 5.82 -1.21 -5.48
N PHE A 13 4.89 -0.26 -5.57
CA PHE A 13 4.29 0.17 -6.83
C PHE A 13 4.25 1.70 -6.92
N PHE A 14 4.44 2.20 -8.13
CA PHE A 14 4.03 3.54 -8.51
C PHE A 14 2.76 3.44 -9.36
N LEU A 15 1.77 4.25 -9.03
CA LEU A 15 0.52 4.35 -9.76
C LEU A 15 0.25 5.81 -10.12
N GLN A 16 -0.12 6.05 -11.38
CA GLN A 16 -0.73 7.30 -11.82
C GLN A 16 -2.15 6.99 -12.28
N LEU A 17 -3.15 7.62 -11.66
CA LEU A 17 -4.57 7.36 -11.91
C LEU A 17 -5.39 8.62 -11.66
N GLY A 18 -6.23 9.00 -12.62
CA GLY A 18 -7.12 10.16 -12.47
C GLY A 18 -6.37 11.46 -12.17
N GLY A 19 -5.19 11.65 -12.74
CA GLY A 19 -4.32 12.82 -12.49
C GLY A 19 -3.58 12.81 -11.14
N LYS A 20 -3.79 11.80 -10.29
CA LYS A 20 -3.06 11.61 -9.01
C LYS A 20 -1.88 10.65 -9.18
N ARG A 21 -0.81 10.93 -8.47
CA ARG A 21 0.41 10.12 -8.44
C ARG A 21 0.58 9.49 -7.05
N LEU A 22 0.74 8.18 -7.00
CA LEU A 22 0.75 7.42 -5.76
C LEU A 22 1.99 6.52 -5.68
N MET A 23 2.48 6.36 -4.47
CA MET A 23 3.43 5.29 -4.13
C MET A 23 2.76 4.34 -3.14
N ILE A 24 2.92 3.04 -3.36
CA ILE A 24 2.39 1.98 -2.49
C ILE A 24 3.57 1.21 -1.92
N ASP A 25 3.66 1.10 -0.61
CA ASP A 25 4.65 0.36 0.17
C ASP A 25 6.09 0.49 -0.38
N PRO A 26 6.64 1.73 -0.53
CA PRO A 26 7.90 1.95 -1.19
C PRO A 26 9.09 1.47 -0.36
N VAL A 27 9.91 0.60 -0.96
CA VAL A 27 11.19 0.14 -0.40
C VAL A 27 12.27 0.34 -1.45
N TYR A 28 13.08 1.39 -1.31
CA TYR A 28 14.13 1.74 -2.28
C TYR A 28 15.41 0.95 -2.09
N GLY A 29 15.71 0.62 -0.86
CA GLY A 29 16.92 -0.09 -0.46
C GLY A 29 16.76 -1.60 -0.35
N SER A 30 17.72 -2.22 0.33
CA SER A 30 17.63 -3.61 0.74
C SER A 30 16.86 -3.71 2.06
N ILE A 31 15.99 -4.70 2.16
CA ILE A 31 15.30 -5.04 3.40
C ILE A 31 16.30 -5.82 4.28
N PRO A 32 16.29 -5.65 5.61
CA PRO A 32 17.11 -6.46 6.49
C PRO A 32 16.94 -7.95 6.16
N PHE A 33 18.07 -8.64 5.97
CA PHE A 33 18.16 -10.08 5.66
C PHE A 33 17.64 -10.51 4.26
N VAL A 34 17.11 -9.59 3.43
CA VAL A 34 16.63 -9.90 2.08
C VAL A 34 17.35 -9.05 1.05
N LYS A 35 18.17 -9.69 0.21
CA LYS A 35 18.84 -9.00 -0.89
C LYS A 35 17.83 -8.73 -2.02
N ARG A 36 17.78 -7.48 -2.47
CA ARG A 36 16.99 -7.10 -3.63
C ARG A 36 17.49 -7.83 -4.88
N ARG A 37 16.59 -8.49 -5.63
CA ARG A 37 16.92 -9.25 -6.85
C ARG A 37 16.83 -8.41 -8.11
N SER A 38 15.98 -7.38 -8.13
CA SER A 38 15.83 -6.46 -9.27
C SER A 38 16.46 -5.12 -8.95
N GLN A 39 17.05 -4.47 -9.94
CA GLN A 39 17.47 -3.08 -9.79
C GLN A 39 16.24 -2.20 -9.58
N PHE A 40 16.35 -1.23 -8.68
CA PHE A 40 15.34 -0.21 -8.54
C PHE A 40 15.33 0.67 -9.80
N PRO A 41 14.17 1.08 -10.35
CA PRO A 41 14.12 1.97 -11.51
C PRO A 41 14.97 3.20 -11.26
N ALA A 42 15.84 3.51 -12.22
CA ALA A 42 16.87 4.55 -12.04
C ALA A 42 16.35 5.98 -12.23
N ASP A 43 15.13 6.17 -12.74
CA ASP A 43 14.58 7.51 -12.97
C ASP A 43 13.98 8.12 -11.69
N PRO A 44 14.67 9.11 -11.06
CA PRO A 44 14.17 9.76 -9.86
C PRO A 44 12.89 10.57 -10.08
N SER A 45 12.55 10.88 -11.35
CA SER A 45 11.37 11.71 -11.67
C SER A 45 10.06 11.05 -11.28
N ILE A 46 10.01 9.72 -11.27
CA ILE A 46 8.81 8.98 -10.84
C ILE A 46 8.49 9.19 -9.35
N PHE A 47 9.44 9.67 -8.54
CA PHE A 47 9.26 9.91 -7.10
C PHE A 47 8.95 11.37 -6.76
N ARG A 48 8.79 12.22 -7.76
CA ARG A 48 8.39 13.62 -7.59
C ARG A 48 6.93 13.81 -7.90
N GLN A 49 6.34 14.88 -7.32
CA GLN A 49 4.93 15.21 -7.48
C GLN A 49 4.01 14.05 -7.04
N ILE A 50 4.41 13.33 -6.00
CA ILE A 50 3.59 12.29 -5.40
C ILE A 50 2.54 12.94 -4.53
N ASP A 51 1.27 12.66 -4.81
CA ASP A 51 0.12 13.15 -4.05
C ASP A 51 -0.11 12.28 -2.81
N TYR A 52 -0.01 10.96 -2.97
CA TYR A 52 -0.33 9.99 -1.92
C TYR A 52 0.74 8.93 -1.77
N LEU A 53 1.06 8.64 -0.51
CA LEU A 53 1.82 7.46 -0.08
C LEU A 53 0.86 6.53 0.65
N LEU A 54 0.68 5.32 0.14
CA LEU A 54 -0.16 4.29 0.74
C LEU A 54 0.73 3.29 1.47
N ILE A 55 0.41 3.01 2.74
CA ILE A 55 1.10 2.01 3.56
C ILE A 55 0.09 0.99 4.03
N SER A 56 0.25 -0.26 3.55
CA SER A 56 -0.66 -1.37 3.86
C SER A 56 -0.55 -1.82 5.31
N HIS A 57 0.67 -1.89 5.85
CA HIS A 57 0.95 -2.27 7.23
C HIS A 57 2.38 -1.89 7.64
N ASP A 58 2.73 -2.14 8.89
CA ASP A 58 3.95 -1.62 9.51
C ASP A 58 5.20 -2.51 9.42
N HIS A 59 5.16 -3.64 8.71
CA HIS A 59 6.35 -4.46 8.51
C HIS A 59 7.47 -3.70 7.81
N PHE A 60 8.73 -4.08 8.07
CA PHE A 60 9.91 -3.36 7.56
C PHE A 60 10.02 -3.35 6.04
N ASP A 61 9.44 -4.33 5.38
CA ASP A 61 9.42 -4.49 3.92
C ASP A 61 8.21 -3.81 3.24
N HIS A 62 7.40 -3.07 4.00
CA HIS A 62 6.31 -2.23 3.53
C HIS A 62 6.43 -0.79 4.02
N LEU A 63 6.74 -0.60 5.30
CA LEU A 63 6.98 0.70 5.89
C LEU A 63 8.49 0.90 6.12
N ASP A 64 9.22 1.24 5.04
CA ASP A 64 10.65 1.52 5.08
C ASP A 64 10.91 3.00 5.39
N LYS A 65 11.37 3.29 6.62
CA LYS A 65 11.62 4.66 7.07
C LYS A 65 12.53 5.47 6.15
N PRO A 66 13.67 4.94 5.62
CA PRO A 66 14.51 5.65 4.68
C PRO A 66 13.79 6.03 3.37
N SER A 67 12.98 5.13 2.82
CA SER A 67 12.20 5.39 1.61
C SER A 67 11.14 6.47 1.84
N VAL A 68 10.42 6.39 2.96
CA VAL A 68 9.44 7.42 3.35
C VAL A 68 10.13 8.78 3.55
N ALA A 69 11.31 8.82 4.21
CA ALA A 69 12.07 10.06 4.42
C ALA A 69 12.43 10.73 3.10
N ARG A 70 12.87 9.97 2.10
CA ARG A 70 13.17 10.50 0.77
C ARG A 70 11.93 11.05 0.08
N LEU A 71 10.81 10.32 0.11
CA LEU A 71 9.56 10.78 -0.49
C LEU A 71 9.05 12.06 0.16
N VAL A 72 9.12 12.16 1.48
CA VAL A 72 8.70 13.37 2.22
C VAL A 72 9.56 14.56 1.86
N ALA A 73 10.89 14.37 1.73
CA ALA A 73 11.81 15.44 1.35
C ALA A 73 11.58 15.96 -0.08
N ASP A 74 11.28 15.04 -1.01
CA ASP A 74 11.09 15.37 -2.42
C ASP A 74 9.67 15.86 -2.76
N ASN A 75 8.68 15.67 -1.84
CA ASN A 75 7.25 15.93 -2.07
C ASN A 75 6.59 16.64 -0.87
N PRO A 76 6.73 17.96 -0.73
CA PRO A 76 6.22 18.70 0.43
C PRO A 76 4.69 18.62 0.64
N GLN A 77 3.92 18.34 -0.43
CA GLN A 77 2.46 18.22 -0.40
C GLN A 77 1.97 16.79 -0.16
N LEU A 78 2.89 15.83 -0.01
CA LEU A 78 2.59 14.42 0.17
C LEU A 78 1.61 14.19 1.32
N LYS A 79 0.60 13.36 1.07
CA LYS A 79 -0.31 12.85 2.09
C LYS A 79 -0.06 11.35 2.24
N LEU A 80 0.06 10.87 3.47
CA LEU A 80 0.19 9.44 3.74
C LEU A 80 -1.17 8.88 4.16
N PHE A 81 -1.59 7.78 3.53
CA PHE A 81 -2.81 7.04 3.84
C PHE A 81 -2.48 5.65 4.37
N CYS A 82 -3.00 5.29 5.54
CA CYS A 82 -2.68 4.03 6.24
C CYS A 82 -3.81 3.60 7.17
N GLY A 83 -3.68 2.40 7.74
CA GLY A 83 -4.57 1.90 8.78
C GLY A 83 -4.42 2.62 10.12
N LEU A 84 -5.45 2.51 10.97
CA LEU A 84 -5.49 3.10 12.32
C LEU A 84 -4.26 2.76 13.15
N ASN A 85 -3.85 3.68 14.01
CA ASN A 85 -2.70 3.62 14.91
C ASN A 85 -1.31 3.62 14.24
N THR A 86 -1.23 3.58 12.91
CA THR A 86 0.03 3.69 12.18
C THR A 86 0.54 5.12 12.15
N GLY A 87 -0.37 6.10 12.18
CA GLY A 87 -0.06 7.52 12.10
C GLY A 87 0.78 8.03 13.25
N ALA A 88 0.61 7.51 14.46
CA ALA A 88 1.45 7.90 15.61
C ALA A 88 2.92 7.55 15.38
N LEU A 89 3.20 6.36 14.84
CA LEU A 89 4.55 5.93 14.47
C LEU A 89 5.13 6.83 13.37
N ILE A 90 4.39 7.08 12.32
CA ILE A 90 4.80 7.94 11.19
C ILE A 90 5.10 9.35 11.67
N LYS A 91 4.24 9.96 12.48
CA LYS A 91 4.42 11.32 13.03
C LYS A 91 5.60 11.42 13.99
N SER A 92 5.97 10.32 14.67
CA SER A 92 7.19 10.31 15.48
C SER A 92 8.47 10.48 14.66
N TRP A 93 8.42 10.11 13.36
CA TRP A 93 9.53 10.31 12.42
C TRP A 93 9.42 11.58 11.60
N PHE A 94 8.19 11.94 11.21
CA PHE A 94 7.87 13.05 10.31
C PHE A 94 6.71 13.86 10.87
N PRO A 95 6.95 14.74 11.87
CA PRO A 95 5.89 15.46 12.61
C PRO A 95 4.98 16.29 11.71
N ASN A 96 5.51 16.84 10.62
CA ASN A 96 4.80 17.73 9.72
C ASN A 96 4.08 17.00 8.56
N LEU A 97 4.25 15.66 8.42
CA LEU A 97 3.62 14.90 7.36
C LEU A 97 2.10 14.83 7.62
N LYS A 98 1.32 15.11 6.58
CA LYS A 98 -0.13 14.91 6.64
C LYS A 98 -0.44 13.42 6.57
N VAL A 99 -0.93 12.86 7.67
CA VAL A 99 -1.32 11.45 7.77
C VAL A 99 -2.84 11.37 7.85
N ILE A 100 -3.40 10.48 7.04
CA ILE A 100 -4.82 10.10 6.98
C ILE A 100 -4.89 8.65 7.41
N GLU A 101 -5.52 8.39 8.54
CA GLU A 101 -5.75 7.05 9.05
C GLU A 101 -7.17 6.61 8.74
N ALA A 102 -7.36 5.33 8.45
CA ALA A 102 -8.65 4.76 8.13
C ALA A 102 -8.84 3.39 8.81
N ALA A 103 -10.05 3.11 9.24
CA ALA A 103 -10.51 1.77 9.58
C ALA A 103 -10.82 0.97 8.31
N TRP A 104 -11.04 -0.33 8.43
CA TRP A 104 -11.53 -1.13 7.31
C TRP A 104 -12.87 -0.60 6.81
N TYR A 105 -13.00 -0.52 5.48
CA TYR A 105 -14.11 0.05 4.72
C TYR A 105 -14.27 1.57 4.82
N GLU A 106 -13.37 2.27 5.54
CA GLU A 106 -13.35 3.72 5.50
C GLU A 106 -12.72 4.24 4.20
N GLN A 107 -13.35 5.29 3.68
CA GLN A 107 -13.00 5.90 2.40
C GLN A 107 -12.52 7.34 2.58
N TYR A 108 -11.40 7.66 1.96
CA TYR A 108 -10.96 9.02 1.75
C TYR A 108 -11.28 9.48 0.32
N VAL A 109 -11.86 10.66 0.17
CA VAL A 109 -12.33 11.23 -1.10
C VAL A 109 -11.59 12.53 -1.39
N ASP A 110 -11.06 12.67 -2.62
CA ASP A 110 -10.42 13.88 -3.14
C ASP A 110 -10.92 14.15 -4.57
N GLY A 111 -12.04 14.88 -4.68
CA GLY A 111 -12.79 15.03 -5.93
C GLY A 111 -13.36 13.70 -6.40
N ASP A 112 -13.01 13.28 -7.62
CA ASP A 112 -13.44 11.99 -8.19
C ASP A 112 -12.51 10.83 -7.79
N PHE A 113 -11.39 11.13 -7.14
CA PHE A 113 -10.43 10.13 -6.67
C PHE A 113 -10.82 9.60 -5.29
N ARG A 114 -10.78 8.28 -5.11
CA ARG A 114 -11.15 7.61 -3.85
C ARG A 114 -10.11 6.56 -3.45
N LEU A 115 -9.80 6.55 -2.16
CA LEU A 115 -8.99 5.54 -1.50
C LEU A 115 -9.83 4.88 -0.41
N THR A 116 -10.06 3.58 -0.49
CA THR A 116 -10.72 2.82 0.57
C THR A 116 -9.72 1.88 1.20
N PHE A 117 -9.61 1.90 2.54
CA PHE A 117 -8.82 0.94 3.29
C PHE A 117 -9.66 -0.31 3.53
N LEU A 118 -9.13 -1.49 3.23
CA LEU A 118 -9.87 -2.75 3.24
C LEU A 118 -9.20 -3.81 4.10
N PRO A 119 -9.94 -4.81 4.60
CA PRO A 119 -9.37 -5.90 5.36
C PRO A 119 -8.37 -6.73 4.56
N ALA A 120 -7.43 -7.33 5.26
CA ALA A 120 -6.49 -8.32 4.75
C ALA A 120 -6.27 -9.40 5.82
N GLN A 121 -6.06 -10.64 5.41
CA GLN A 121 -5.65 -11.71 6.33
C GLN A 121 -4.15 -11.66 6.54
N HIS A 122 -3.74 -10.79 7.44
CA HIS A 122 -2.36 -10.55 7.77
C HIS A 122 -2.25 -10.13 9.25
N TRP A 123 -1.17 -9.49 9.62
CA TRP A 123 -0.90 -8.99 10.97
C TRP A 123 0.08 -7.81 10.90
N SER A 124 0.21 -7.08 12.00
CA SER A 124 1.17 -5.99 12.15
C SER A 124 2.11 -6.28 13.31
N LYS A 125 3.38 -5.93 13.15
CA LYS A 125 4.40 -5.96 14.20
C LYS A 125 5.67 -5.28 13.72
N ARG A 126 6.22 -4.39 14.53
CA ARG A 126 7.49 -3.73 14.23
C ARG A 126 8.48 -3.78 15.37
N GLY A 127 8.01 -3.81 16.60
CA GLY A 127 8.79 -3.96 17.81
C GLY A 127 8.71 -5.35 18.40
N VAL A 128 9.14 -5.49 19.66
CA VAL A 128 9.12 -6.77 20.37
C VAL A 128 7.72 -7.10 20.88
N SER A 129 6.95 -6.09 21.34
CA SER A 129 5.68 -6.25 22.05
C SER A 129 4.47 -5.56 21.39
N ASP A 130 4.59 -5.05 20.17
CA ASP A 130 3.58 -4.23 19.49
C ASP A 130 2.78 -4.97 18.42
N GLY A 131 2.72 -6.30 18.50
CA GLY A 131 1.94 -7.12 17.57
C GLY A 131 0.44 -6.80 17.62
N GLY A 132 -0.17 -6.48 16.45
CA GLY A 132 -1.59 -6.17 16.34
C GLY A 132 -2.00 -4.77 16.84
N GLU A 133 -1.06 -3.91 17.26
CA GLU A 133 -1.39 -2.57 17.75
C GLU A 133 -1.81 -1.61 16.62
N ARG A 134 -1.33 -1.84 15.40
CA ARG A 134 -1.62 -1.02 14.22
C ARG A 134 -2.46 -1.80 13.23
N LEU A 135 -3.45 -1.15 12.65
CA LEU A 135 -4.32 -1.81 11.68
C LEU A 135 -3.57 -2.04 10.37
N TRP A 136 -3.68 -3.25 9.84
CA TRP A 136 -3.16 -3.67 8.53
C TRP A 136 -4.30 -3.81 7.53
N GLY A 137 -3.98 -3.77 6.23
CA GLY A 137 -5.04 -3.90 5.23
C GLY A 137 -4.55 -3.87 3.80
N SER A 138 -5.51 -3.71 2.93
CA SER A 138 -5.41 -3.62 1.49
C SER A 138 -6.07 -2.32 1.02
N PHE A 139 -6.01 -2.03 -0.28
CA PHE A 139 -6.55 -0.78 -0.82
C PHE A 139 -7.48 -1.03 -2.00
N MET A 140 -8.60 -0.31 -2.04
CA MET A 140 -9.32 -0.02 -3.27
C MET A 140 -9.00 1.40 -3.69
N ILE A 141 -8.52 1.56 -4.93
CA ILE A 141 -8.08 2.83 -5.51
C ILE A 141 -8.94 3.10 -6.72
N GLN A 142 -9.68 4.20 -6.72
CA GLN A 142 -10.62 4.53 -7.77
C GLN A 142 -10.35 5.93 -8.32
N GLY A 143 -10.34 6.07 -9.63
CA GLY A 143 -10.17 7.35 -10.33
C GLY A 143 -10.28 7.17 -11.83
N ASP A 144 -10.72 8.19 -12.54
CA ASP A 144 -10.85 8.19 -14.01
C ASP A 144 -11.67 6.99 -14.53
N GLY A 145 -12.70 6.57 -13.79
CA GLY A 145 -13.55 5.43 -14.14
C GLY A 145 -12.89 4.06 -13.95
N ILE A 146 -11.67 4.00 -13.40
CA ILE A 146 -10.91 2.76 -13.17
C ILE A 146 -10.90 2.43 -11.68
N THR A 147 -11.10 1.16 -11.36
CA THR A 147 -11.05 0.59 -10.00
C THR A 147 -9.92 -0.43 -9.91
N ILE A 148 -8.98 -0.18 -8.99
CA ILE A 148 -7.80 -1.03 -8.78
C ILE A 148 -7.82 -1.55 -7.34
N TYR A 149 -7.77 -2.87 -7.17
CA TYR A 149 -7.55 -3.49 -5.88
C TYR A 149 -6.06 -3.83 -5.70
N ASN A 150 -5.47 -3.37 -4.60
CA ASN A 150 -4.13 -3.76 -4.18
C ASN A 150 -4.24 -4.54 -2.87
N SER A 151 -3.89 -5.81 -2.88
CA SER A 151 -4.09 -6.72 -1.76
C SER A 151 -3.15 -6.47 -0.57
N GLY A 152 -2.07 -5.72 -0.78
CA GLY A 152 -0.97 -5.70 0.19
C GLY A 152 -0.44 -7.12 0.44
N ASP A 153 -0.06 -7.42 1.69
CA ASP A 153 0.23 -8.79 2.12
C ASP A 153 -1.05 -9.40 2.71
N THR A 154 -1.51 -10.50 2.12
CA THR A 154 -2.71 -11.20 2.59
C THR A 154 -2.65 -12.70 2.30
N GLY A 155 -3.20 -13.51 3.21
CA GLY A 155 -3.61 -14.86 2.93
C GLY A 155 -5.00 -14.90 2.27
N TYR A 156 -5.36 -16.01 1.64
CA TYR A 156 -6.71 -16.22 1.11
C TYR A 156 -7.71 -16.46 2.24
N ALA A 157 -8.79 -15.64 2.32
CA ALA A 157 -9.84 -15.75 3.33
C ALA A 157 -11.14 -15.08 2.86
N ARG A 158 -12.16 -15.14 3.71
CA ARG A 158 -13.51 -14.63 3.42
C ARG A 158 -13.57 -13.14 3.08
N HIS A 159 -12.57 -12.36 3.48
CA HIS A 159 -12.51 -10.93 3.14
C HIS A 159 -12.56 -10.66 1.64
N PHE A 160 -12.08 -11.57 0.78
CA PHE A 160 -12.21 -11.42 -0.68
C PHE A 160 -13.67 -11.47 -1.14
N GLU A 161 -14.47 -12.37 -0.56
CA GLU A 161 -15.92 -12.45 -0.84
C GLU A 161 -16.64 -11.19 -0.36
N GLU A 162 -16.28 -10.69 0.82
CA GLU A 162 -16.83 -9.48 1.40
C GLU A 162 -16.49 -8.26 0.54
N ILE A 163 -15.23 -8.11 0.12
CA ILE A 163 -14.79 -7.03 -0.78
C ILE A 163 -15.50 -7.10 -2.13
N ALA A 164 -15.64 -8.30 -2.71
CA ALA A 164 -16.37 -8.50 -3.96
C ALA A 164 -17.86 -8.15 -3.84
N GLY A 165 -18.45 -8.34 -2.66
CA GLY A 165 -19.83 -7.90 -2.38
C GLY A 165 -19.96 -6.37 -2.25
N TYR A 166 -18.90 -5.69 -1.86
CA TYR A 166 -18.87 -4.23 -1.71
C TYR A 166 -18.62 -3.49 -3.02
N PHE A 167 -17.77 -4.06 -3.89
CA PHE A 167 -17.36 -3.47 -5.16
C PHE A 167 -17.85 -4.30 -6.33
N SER A 168 -18.81 -3.78 -7.07
CA SER A 168 -19.45 -4.49 -8.20
C SER A 168 -18.52 -4.71 -9.38
N HIS A 169 -17.42 -3.95 -9.46
CA HIS A 169 -16.44 -4.05 -10.55
C HIS A 169 -15.05 -3.68 -10.07
N ILE A 170 -14.05 -4.46 -10.50
CA ILE A 170 -12.62 -4.23 -10.28
C ILE A 170 -11.94 -4.46 -11.62
N ASP A 171 -11.30 -3.43 -12.17
CA ASP A 171 -10.60 -3.50 -13.45
C ASP A 171 -9.25 -4.22 -13.34
N TYR A 172 -8.53 -3.97 -12.24
CA TYR A 172 -7.20 -4.54 -12.01
C TYR A 172 -7.06 -5.01 -10.55
N CYS A 173 -6.45 -6.18 -10.39
CA CYS A 173 -6.07 -6.72 -9.10
C CYS A 173 -4.54 -6.83 -9.04
N ILE A 174 -3.94 -6.16 -8.06
CA ILE A 174 -2.51 -6.25 -7.76
C ILE A 174 -2.39 -7.16 -6.55
N ASP A 175 -2.03 -8.41 -6.78
CA ASP A 175 -1.86 -9.42 -5.73
C ASP A 175 -0.41 -9.88 -5.64
N ARG A 176 0.07 -10.06 -4.42
CA ARG A 176 1.35 -10.69 -4.15
C ARG A 176 1.17 -12.19 -4.08
N LYS A 177 1.71 -12.91 -5.06
CA LYS A 177 1.84 -14.36 -4.93
C LYS A 177 2.82 -14.68 -3.80
N SER A 178 2.30 -14.98 -2.61
CA SER A 178 3.09 -15.48 -1.50
C SER A 178 3.70 -16.83 -1.89
N THR A 179 5.01 -16.92 -1.90
CA THR A 179 5.73 -18.19 -2.07
C THR A 179 5.74 -19.04 -0.81
N SER A 180 5.15 -18.55 0.29
CA SER A 180 5.12 -19.24 1.58
C SER A 180 3.88 -20.10 1.80
N LEU A 181 2.93 -20.10 0.89
CA LEU A 181 1.74 -20.94 0.99
C LEU A 181 1.91 -22.20 0.15
N ASN A 182 2.47 -23.20 0.77
CA ASN A 182 2.08 -24.58 0.52
C ASN A 182 0.65 -24.81 1.01
N SER A 183 -0.30 -24.09 0.49
CA SER A 183 -1.69 -24.49 0.59
C SER A 183 -1.97 -25.44 -0.57
N SER A 184 -1.74 -26.72 -0.33
CA SER A 184 -2.38 -27.80 -1.03
C SER A 184 -3.90 -27.71 -0.82
N HIS A 185 -4.53 -26.78 -1.45
CA HIS A 185 -5.95 -26.80 -1.71
C HIS A 185 -6.13 -27.10 -3.20
N GLU A 186 -6.11 -28.39 -3.51
CA GLU A 186 -6.68 -28.90 -4.75
C GLU A 186 -8.13 -28.43 -4.81
N TRP A 187 -8.45 -27.68 -5.84
CA TRP A 187 -9.81 -27.41 -6.24
C TRP A 187 -10.36 -28.72 -6.83
N ASN A 188 -11.03 -29.52 -6.03
CA ASN A 188 -11.89 -30.56 -6.56
C ASN A 188 -13.20 -29.89 -7.00
N SER A 189 -13.38 -29.92 -8.32
CA SER A 189 -14.57 -29.55 -9.09
C SER A 189 -15.87 -30.16 -8.56
#